data_a0cda06a4e93169fea36612dc6f26e00
#
_entry.id   a0cda06a4e93169fea36612dc6f26e00
#
_cell.length_a   1.000
_cell.length_b   1.000
_cell.length_c   1.000
_cell.angle_alpha   90.00
_cell.angle_beta   90.00
_cell.angle_gamma   90.00
#
_symmetry.space_group_name_H-M   'P 1'
#
loop_
_entity.id
_entity.type
_entity.pdbx_description
1 polymer ?
#
loop_
_entity_poly.entity_id
_entity_poly.type
_entity_poly.pdbx_seq_one_letter_code
_entity_poly.pdbx_strand_id
1 'polypeptide(L)'
;METNRWPAARRAVHGAARAVGWIGVALALALGACGGSDDGTARLSAEAALGEKMFHDVSLSASGRQSCASCHDARFGHGSPNGLAAQLGGPGLTLQGARVAPSIRYLATAPAFHFDAEGTPTGGLFWDGRAASLADQAKGPLLNPVEMANASAAEVVAKLARADYAAEFQRLYGLDILQKPDEAFERIAQALARYQKEDPAFQPFSSKYDAVLRRQASLTPQEERGLALFKDEKKGNCAACHPADKAADGSHPLFTDFTYDNLGVPRNPD
;
A
#
# COMPACT_ATOMS: atom_id res chain seq x y z
N MET A 1 17.31 8.22 50.79
CA MET A 1 16.87 9.31 51.65
C MET A 1 16.23 10.33 50.72
N GLU A 2 15.00 10.54 50.69
CA GLU A 2 13.88 10.79 51.56
C GLU A 2 12.57 10.36 50.90
N THR A 3 11.77 9.74 51.71
CA THR A 3 10.39 9.31 51.43
C THR A 3 9.41 10.47 51.65
N ASN A 4 8.49 10.71 50.73
CA ASN A 4 7.32 11.53 51.03
C ASN A 4 6.03 10.74 50.84
N ARG A 5 5.41 10.49 51.99
CA ARG A 5 4.09 9.85 52.18
C ARG A 5 2.98 10.91 52.00
N TRP A 6 1.91 10.53 51.39
CA TRP A 6 0.63 11.27 51.42
C TRP A 6 -0.23 10.75 52.57
N PRO A 7 -0.95 11.63 53.31
CA PRO A 7 -1.86 11.21 54.38
C PRO A 7 -3.29 11.00 53.86
N ALA A 8 -3.91 9.96 54.40
CA ALA A 8 -5.33 9.66 54.29
C ALA A 8 -6.16 10.56 55.23
N ALA A 9 -7.31 11.06 54.77
CA ALA A 9 -8.33 11.66 55.63
C ALA A 9 -9.63 10.87 55.52
N ARG A 10 -10.13 10.54 56.70
CA ARG A 10 -11.33 9.73 56.94
C ARG A 10 -12.58 10.59 57.18
N ARG A 11 -13.72 10.01 56.76
CA ARG A 11 -15.07 9.97 57.38
C ARG A 11 -15.82 11.25 57.70
N ALA A 12 -17.06 11.28 57.25
CA ALA A 12 -18.22 11.46 58.15
C ALA A 12 -19.49 10.89 57.50
N VAL A 13 -20.22 10.11 58.29
CA VAL A 13 -21.54 9.47 58.05
C VAL A 13 -22.59 10.28 58.80
N HIS A 14 -23.73 10.56 58.24
CA HIS A 14 -25.07 10.85 58.85
C HIS A 14 -26.04 11.00 57.69
N GLY A 15 -27.19 10.42 57.55
CA GLY A 15 -28.17 9.88 58.44
C GLY A 15 -29.54 10.22 57.84
N ALA A 16 -30.25 9.20 57.45
CA ALA A 16 -31.68 9.02 57.20
C ALA A 16 -32.66 10.21 57.04
N ALA A 17 -33.52 10.12 56.00
CA ALA A 17 -34.98 10.25 56.14
C ALA A 17 -35.71 9.67 54.91
N ARG A 18 -36.74 8.86 55.22
CA ARG A 18 -37.64 8.19 54.25
C ARG A 18 -38.67 9.19 53.71
N ALA A 19 -38.97 9.13 52.42
CA ALA A 19 -40.28 9.52 51.88
C ALA A 19 -40.65 8.57 50.73
N VAL A 20 -41.82 7.95 50.90
CA VAL A 20 -42.50 7.07 49.96
C VAL A 20 -43.32 7.93 48.99
N GLY A 21 -43.21 7.70 47.70
CA GLY A 21 -44.02 8.43 46.70
C GLY A 21 -44.08 7.66 45.36
N TRP A 22 -45.17 7.14 45.09
CA TRP A 22 -45.81 6.40 44.02
C TRP A 22 -45.39 6.64 42.55
N ILE A 23 -45.07 5.57 41.83
CA ILE A 23 -45.47 5.04 40.52
C ILE A 23 -45.69 6.06 39.39
N GLY A 24 -44.81 5.99 38.44
CA GLY A 24 -45.02 6.39 37.06
C GLY A 24 -44.14 5.48 36.18
N VAL A 25 -44.73 4.41 35.62
CA VAL A 25 -44.05 3.56 34.61
C VAL A 25 -44.06 4.34 33.30
N ALA A 26 -42.95 5.01 32.99
CA ALA A 26 -42.66 5.49 31.66
C ALA A 26 -41.73 4.48 31.00
N LEU A 27 -42.30 3.68 30.06
CA LEU A 27 -41.57 2.78 29.18
C LEU A 27 -40.83 3.64 28.14
N ALA A 28 -39.63 4.07 28.49
CA ALA A 28 -38.71 4.70 27.56
C ALA A 28 -38.08 3.59 26.70
N LEU A 29 -38.56 3.43 25.48
CA LEU A 29 -37.85 2.71 24.40
C LEU A 29 -36.51 3.43 24.15
N ALA A 30 -35.46 2.95 24.79
CA ALA A 30 -34.12 3.32 24.45
C ALA A 30 -33.80 2.67 23.09
N LEU A 31 -34.00 3.42 21.99
CA LEU A 31 -33.35 3.18 20.73
C LEU A 31 -31.84 3.33 20.98
N GLY A 32 -31.18 2.22 21.23
CA GLY A 32 -29.74 2.16 21.26
C GLY A 32 -29.20 2.49 19.87
N ALA A 33 -28.90 3.76 19.63
CA ALA A 33 -28.01 4.14 18.57
C ALA A 33 -26.64 3.55 18.93
N CYS A 34 -26.29 2.43 18.30
CA CYS A 34 -24.90 2.01 18.19
C CYS A 34 -24.17 3.08 17.37
N GLY A 35 -23.73 4.14 18.04
CA GLY A 35 -22.71 5.03 17.54
C GLY A 35 -21.40 4.24 17.51
N GLY A 36 -21.15 3.54 16.42
CA GLY A 36 -19.80 3.13 16.10
C GLY A 36 -19.01 4.42 15.92
N SER A 37 -17.99 4.63 16.75
CA SER A 37 -16.95 5.61 16.48
C SER A 37 -16.26 5.14 15.21
N ASP A 38 -16.66 5.73 14.08
CA ASP A 38 -15.93 5.65 12.83
C ASP A 38 -14.60 6.38 13.10
N ASP A 39 -13.55 5.64 13.34
CA ASP A 39 -12.20 6.17 13.64
C ASP A 39 -11.52 6.75 12.38
N GLY A 40 -12.27 7.03 11.32
CA GLY A 40 -11.81 7.74 10.13
C GLY A 40 -10.80 6.98 9.29
N THR A 41 -10.44 5.74 9.64
CA THR A 41 -9.65 4.86 8.79
C THR A 41 -10.57 4.24 7.75
N ALA A 42 -10.36 4.57 6.49
CA ALA A 42 -11.09 3.96 5.38
C ALA A 42 -10.91 2.44 5.46
N ARG A 43 -12.02 1.73 5.74
CA ARG A 43 -12.00 0.27 5.87
C ARG A 43 -11.79 -0.34 4.48
N LEU A 44 -10.79 -1.20 4.35
CA LEU A 44 -10.55 -1.95 3.11
C LEU A 44 -11.79 -2.75 2.70
N SER A 45 -12.08 -2.82 1.42
CA SER A 45 -13.05 -3.76 0.88
C SER A 45 -12.65 -5.21 1.21
N ALA A 46 -13.59 -6.14 1.14
CA ALA A 46 -13.28 -7.56 1.39
C ALA A 46 -12.20 -8.08 0.42
N GLU A 47 -12.20 -7.61 -0.81
CA GLU A 47 -11.19 -7.94 -1.81
C GLU A 47 -9.82 -7.37 -1.45
N ALA A 48 -9.75 -6.11 -1.04
CA ALA A 48 -8.50 -5.48 -0.62
C ALA A 48 -7.93 -6.12 0.67
N ALA A 49 -8.80 -6.46 1.63
CA ALA A 49 -8.38 -7.16 2.85
C ALA A 49 -7.82 -8.56 2.58
N LEU A 50 -8.36 -9.28 1.58
CA LEU A 50 -7.72 -10.52 1.10
C LEU A 50 -6.37 -10.23 0.44
N GLY A 51 -6.29 -9.18 -0.38
CA GLY A 51 -5.04 -8.73 -1.00
C GLY A 51 -3.96 -8.40 0.02
N GLU A 52 -4.30 -7.75 1.14
CA GLU A 52 -3.42 -7.48 2.26
C GLU A 52 -2.83 -8.78 2.85
N LYS A 53 -3.70 -9.77 3.15
CA LYS A 53 -3.26 -11.08 3.66
C LYS A 53 -2.28 -11.75 2.69
N MET A 54 -2.60 -11.77 1.40
CA MET A 54 -1.75 -12.35 0.36
C MET A 54 -0.41 -11.60 0.21
N PHE A 55 -0.42 -10.28 0.33
CA PHE A 55 0.77 -9.44 0.23
C PHE A 55 1.80 -9.76 1.31
N HIS A 56 1.34 -10.21 2.48
CA HIS A 56 2.18 -10.59 3.62
C HIS A 56 2.41 -12.10 3.75
N ASP A 57 1.74 -12.93 2.95
CA ASP A 57 1.80 -14.38 3.08
C ASP A 57 3.05 -14.98 2.42
N VAL A 58 3.99 -15.39 3.23
CA VAL A 58 5.23 -16.06 2.78
C VAL A 58 4.97 -17.44 2.15
N SER A 59 3.87 -18.10 2.53
CA SER A 59 3.54 -19.45 2.06
C SER A 59 3.24 -19.49 0.56
N LEU A 60 2.89 -18.33 -0.04
CA LEU A 60 2.65 -18.20 -1.48
C LEU A 60 3.92 -18.25 -2.32
N SER A 61 5.12 -18.26 -1.74
CA SER A 61 6.37 -18.44 -2.47
C SER A 61 6.84 -19.91 -2.52
N ALA A 62 7.70 -20.25 -3.46
CA ALA A 62 8.33 -21.57 -3.52
C ALA A 62 9.22 -21.85 -2.30
N SER A 63 9.83 -20.80 -1.73
CA SER A 63 10.66 -20.89 -0.53
C SER A 63 9.86 -21.05 0.76
N GLY A 64 8.57 -20.66 0.79
CA GLY A 64 7.76 -20.53 2.00
C GLY A 64 8.27 -19.47 2.98
N ARG A 65 9.20 -18.58 2.56
CA ARG A 65 9.88 -17.60 3.43
C ARG A 65 9.91 -16.19 2.87
N GLN A 66 9.26 -15.94 1.72
CA GLN A 66 9.27 -14.69 1.01
C GLN A 66 7.84 -14.31 0.60
N SER A 67 7.45 -13.08 0.83
CA SER A 67 6.18 -12.47 0.42
C SER A 67 6.44 -11.19 -0.38
N CYS A 68 5.41 -10.52 -0.90
CA CYS A 68 5.55 -9.20 -1.52
C CYS A 68 6.20 -8.20 -0.54
N ALA A 69 5.76 -8.20 0.72
CA ALA A 69 6.30 -7.35 1.78
C ALA A 69 7.78 -7.59 2.08
N SER A 70 8.33 -8.77 1.73
CA SER A 70 9.76 -9.07 1.93
C SER A 70 10.67 -8.21 1.05
N CYS A 71 10.19 -7.79 -0.13
CA CYS A 71 10.93 -6.94 -1.07
C CYS A 71 10.34 -5.53 -1.17
N HIS A 72 9.07 -5.35 -0.79
CA HIS A 72 8.34 -4.09 -0.79
C HIS A 72 7.92 -3.68 0.63
N ASP A 73 8.91 -3.31 1.44
CA ASP A 73 8.71 -3.03 2.88
C ASP A 73 8.10 -1.63 3.08
N ALA A 74 6.97 -1.57 3.78
CA ALA A 74 6.26 -0.33 4.08
C ALA A 74 7.13 0.71 4.81
N ARG A 75 8.09 0.26 5.63
CA ARG A 75 9.05 1.12 6.35
C ARG A 75 10.02 1.84 5.40
N PHE A 76 10.22 1.31 4.21
CA PHE A 76 11.08 1.87 3.15
C PHE A 76 10.26 2.35 1.94
N GLY A 77 9.04 2.84 2.20
CA GLY A 77 8.17 3.35 1.14
C GLY A 77 7.67 2.28 0.18
N HIS A 78 7.45 1.05 0.66
CA HIS A 78 7.16 -0.13 -0.16
C HIS A 78 8.19 -0.38 -1.26
N GLY A 79 9.44 -0.05 -0.98
CA GLY A 79 10.60 -0.34 -1.81
C GLY A 79 11.53 -1.33 -1.13
N SER A 80 12.76 -1.39 -1.64
CA SER A 80 13.80 -2.31 -1.17
C SER A 80 14.08 -2.18 0.33
N PRO A 81 14.07 -3.27 1.12
CA PRO A 81 14.27 -3.23 2.57
C PRO A 81 15.73 -3.04 3.00
N ASN A 82 16.67 -3.05 2.07
CA ASN A 82 18.10 -3.01 2.33
C ASN A 82 18.88 -2.37 1.17
N GLY A 83 20.20 -2.29 1.28
CA GLY A 83 21.10 -1.68 0.30
C GLY A 83 21.59 -2.62 -0.83
N LEU A 84 20.99 -3.78 -1.02
CA LEU A 84 21.35 -4.66 -2.13
C LEU A 84 20.95 -4.03 -3.47
N ALA A 85 21.79 -4.21 -4.48
CA ALA A 85 21.50 -3.75 -5.84
C ALA A 85 20.27 -4.44 -6.45
N ALA A 86 20.01 -5.70 -6.07
CA ALA A 86 18.76 -6.41 -6.33
C ALA A 86 18.47 -7.35 -5.16
N GLN A 87 17.19 -7.65 -4.92
CA GLN A 87 16.81 -8.56 -3.85
C GLN A 87 17.09 -10.01 -4.22
N LEU A 88 17.36 -10.82 -3.21
CA LEU A 88 17.54 -12.26 -3.37
C LEU A 88 16.19 -12.97 -3.31
N GLY A 89 15.96 -13.91 -4.20
CA GLY A 89 14.74 -14.72 -4.28
C GLY A 89 15.02 -16.15 -4.74
N GLY A 90 14.02 -16.75 -5.35
CA GLY A 90 14.07 -18.16 -5.76
C GLY A 90 13.78 -19.12 -4.61
N PRO A 91 13.77 -20.45 -4.87
CA PRO A 91 13.41 -21.45 -3.85
C PRO A 91 14.37 -21.46 -2.64
N GLY A 92 15.64 -21.13 -2.85
CA GLY A 92 16.66 -21.05 -1.81
C GLY A 92 16.87 -19.65 -1.22
N LEU A 93 16.27 -18.62 -1.79
CA LEU A 93 16.54 -17.19 -1.51
C LEU A 93 18.01 -16.82 -1.77
N THR A 94 18.61 -17.39 -2.81
CA THR A 94 20.01 -17.19 -3.19
C THR A 94 20.17 -16.66 -4.62
N LEU A 95 19.09 -16.56 -5.37
CA LEU A 95 19.08 -16.06 -6.73
C LEU A 95 18.87 -14.55 -6.72
N GLN A 96 19.77 -13.82 -7.38
CA GLN A 96 19.67 -12.37 -7.45
C GLN A 96 18.64 -11.97 -8.51
N GLY A 97 17.75 -11.03 -8.16
CA GLY A 97 16.85 -10.39 -9.11
C GLY A 97 17.59 -9.55 -10.15
N ALA A 98 16.97 -9.31 -11.28
CA ALA A 98 17.58 -8.55 -12.38
C ALA A 98 17.68 -7.04 -12.07
N ARG A 99 16.87 -6.51 -11.16
CA ARG A 99 16.78 -5.08 -10.84
C ARG A 99 16.43 -4.87 -9.37
N VAL A 100 16.72 -3.68 -8.85
CA VAL A 100 16.27 -3.27 -7.52
C VAL A 100 14.72 -3.30 -7.47
N ALA A 101 14.17 -3.73 -6.32
CA ALA A 101 12.74 -3.63 -6.06
C ALA A 101 12.35 -2.14 -5.93
N PRO A 102 11.59 -1.57 -6.88
CA PRO A 102 11.18 -0.17 -6.80
C PRO A 102 10.16 0.03 -5.70
N SER A 103 9.96 1.28 -5.29
CA SER A 103 8.75 1.62 -4.54
C SER A 103 7.51 1.31 -5.38
N ILE A 104 6.53 0.66 -4.78
CA ILE A 104 5.22 0.40 -5.40
C ILE A 104 4.14 1.37 -4.89
N ARG A 105 4.56 2.51 -4.30
CA ARG A 105 3.66 3.60 -3.97
C ARG A 105 3.23 4.38 -5.21
N TYR A 106 2.03 4.96 -5.15
CA TYR A 106 1.46 5.86 -6.17
C TYR A 106 1.22 5.23 -7.55
N LEU A 107 1.24 3.90 -7.66
CA LEU A 107 1.04 3.21 -8.94
C LEU A 107 -0.44 3.09 -9.36
N ALA A 108 -1.38 3.41 -8.47
CA ALA A 108 -2.81 3.27 -8.74
C ALA A 108 -3.32 4.13 -9.91
N THR A 109 -2.62 5.23 -10.21
CA THR A 109 -2.95 6.20 -11.26
C THR A 109 -2.08 6.07 -12.51
N ALA A 110 -1.13 5.13 -12.53
CA ALA A 110 -0.31 4.89 -13.73
C ALA A 110 -1.20 4.50 -14.92
N PRO A 111 -1.10 5.19 -16.06
CA PRO A 111 -1.85 4.81 -17.24
C PRO A 111 -1.35 3.49 -17.80
N ALA A 112 -2.17 2.78 -18.56
CA ALA A 112 -1.71 1.62 -19.32
C ALA A 112 -0.65 2.05 -20.32
N PHE A 113 0.31 1.15 -20.65
CA PHE A 113 1.35 1.46 -21.62
C PHE A 113 0.75 1.82 -22.99
N HIS A 114 1.24 2.91 -23.56
CA HIS A 114 0.88 3.39 -24.89
C HIS A 114 2.02 4.24 -25.46
N PHE A 115 1.95 4.55 -26.74
CA PHE A 115 2.72 5.64 -27.33
C PHE A 115 1.81 6.87 -27.40
N ASP A 116 2.31 8.02 -26.95
CA ASP A 116 1.59 9.28 -27.08
C ASP A 116 1.54 9.79 -28.53
N ALA A 117 0.97 10.99 -28.74
CA ALA A 117 0.83 11.56 -30.09
C ALA A 117 2.18 11.87 -30.75
N GLU A 118 3.21 12.10 -29.98
CA GLU A 118 4.58 12.36 -30.38
C GLU A 118 5.40 11.08 -30.57
N GLY A 119 4.85 9.91 -30.24
CA GLY A 119 5.50 8.61 -30.31
C GLY A 119 6.35 8.28 -29.10
N THR A 120 6.19 9.00 -27.98
CA THR A 120 6.90 8.74 -26.74
C THR A 120 6.25 7.55 -25.99
N PRO A 121 7.02 6.53 -25.59
CA PRO A 121 6.49 5.43 -24.78
C PRO A 121 6.11 5.94 -23.41
N THR A 122 4.88 5.66 -22.96
CA THR A 122 4.29 6.22 -21.74
C THR A 122 3.49 5.18 -20.99
N GLY A 123 3.54 5.19 -19.65
CA GLY A 123 2.71 4.36 -18.78
C GLY A 123 3.16 2.91 -18.66
N GLY A 124 2.25 2.07 -18.20
CA GLY A 124 2.55 0.69 -17.85
C GLY A 124 3.28 0.56 -16.51
N LEU A 125 3.56 -0.67 -16.12
CA LEU A 125 4.19 -1.04 -14.85
C LEU A 125 5.42 -1.91 -15.11
N PHE A 126 6.20 -2.18 -14.07
CA PHE A 126 7.60 -2.56 -14.12
C PHE A 126 8.50 -1.42 -14.62
N TRP A 127 9.81 -1.69 -14.72
CA TRP A 127 10.80 -0.72 -15.21
C TRP A 127 10.71 -0.44 -16.72
N ASP A 128 9.92 -1.20 -17.45
CA ASP A 128 9.84 -1.21 -18.90
C ASP A 128 8.40 -1.11 -19.44
N GLY A 129 7.44 -0.86 -18.59
CA GLY A 129 6.04 -0.65 -18.98
C GLY A 129 5.28 -1.89 -19.46
N ARG A 130 5.90 -3.10 -19.39
CA ARG A 130 5.33 -4.32 -20.01
C ARG A 130 4.03 -4.83 -19.39
N ALA A 131 3.67 -4.41 -18.17
CA ALA A 131 2.40 -4.77 -17.54
C ALA A 131 1.41 -3.62 -17.67
N ALA A 132 0.22 -3.92 -18.18
CA ALA A 132 -0.81 -2.91 -18.46
C ALA A 132 -1.59 -2.47 -17.20
N SER A 133 -1.59 -3.29 -16.16
CA SER A 133 -2.34 -3.05 -14.93
C SER A 133 -1.61 -3.58 -13.70
N LEU A 134 -2.02 -3.11 -12.50
CA LEU A 134 -1.51 -3.67 -11.23
C LEU A 134 -1.78 -5.16 -11.09
N ALA A 135 -2.91 -5.66 -11.59
CA ALA A 135 -3.22 -7.08 -11.58
C ALA A 135 -2.29 -7.87 -12.51
N ASP A 136 -2.02 -7.36 -13.71
CA ASP A 136 -1.06 -8.00 -14.63
C ASP A 136 0.35 -7.99 -14.05
N GLN A 137 0.74 -6.89 -13.42
CA GLN A 137 2.03 -6.78 -12.76
C GLN A 137 2.19 -7.79 -11.62
N ALA A 138 1.17 -7.94 -10.77
CA ALA A 138 1.22 -8.81 -9.58
C ALA A 138 1.43 -10.31 -9.93
N LYS A 139 1.04 -10.74 -11.13
CA LYS A 139 1.27 -12.11 -11.62
C LYS A 139 2.75 -12.42 -11.84
N GLY A 140 3.53 -11.41 -12.26
CA GLY A 140 4.94 -11.58 -12.59
C GLY A 140 5.77 -12.12 -11.42
N PRO A 141 5.90 -11.43 -10.29
CA PRO A 141 6.70 -11.85 -9.15
C PRO A 141 6.33 -13.23 -8.58
N LEU A 142 5.04 -13.61 -8.62
CA LEU A 142 4.57 -14.90 -8.15
C LEU A 142 5.22 -16.07 -8.93
N LEU A 143 5.46 -15.89 -10.23
CA LEU A 143 5.98 -16.92 -11.12
C LEU A 143 7.46 -16.73 -11.47
N ASN A 144 8.04 -15.56 -11.22
CA ASN A 144 9.42 -15.28 -11.58
C ASN A 144 10.40 -16.18 -10.81
N PRO A 145 11.26 -16.95 -11.48
CA PRO A 145 12.15 -17.93 -10.85
C PRO A 145 13.19 -17.32 -9.91
N VAL A 146 13.52 -16.03 -10.05
CA VAL A 146 14.45 -15.31 -9.17
C VAL A 146 13.72 -14.46 -8.11
N GLU A 147 12.38 -14.55 -8.04
CA GLU A 147 11.55 -13.90 -7.04
C GLU A 147 10.79 -14.96 -6.24
N MET A 148 9.44 -15.03 -6.29
CA MET A 148 8.65 -16.00 -5.53
C MET A 148 8.68 -17.43 -6.11
N ALA A 149 9.10 -17.61 -7.36
CA ALA A 149 9.53 -18.85 -7.99
C ALA A 149 8.53 -20.01 -8.00
N ASN A 150 7.23 -19.74 -8.05
CA ASN A 150 6.26 -20.81 -8.29
C ASN A 150 6.35 -21.29 -9.75
N ALA A 151 6.26 -22.60 -9.97
CA ALA A 151 6.35 -23.20 -11.30
C ALA A 151 5.09 -22.89 -12.15
N SER A 152 3.95 -22.58 -11.53
CA SER A 152 2.69 -22.32 -12.25
C SER A 152 1.66 -21.58 -11.39
N ALA A 153 0.63 -21.03 -12.04
CA ALA A 153 -0.56 -20.50 -11.40
C ALA A 153 -1.24 -21.56 -10.49
N ALA A 154 -1.31 -22.80 -10.96
CA ALA A 154 -1.91 -23.90 -10.20
C ALA A 154 -1.15 -24.16 -8.87
N GLU A 155 0.17 -24.01 -8.85
CA GLU A 155 0.96 -24.12 -7.63
C GLU A 155 0.62 -23.01 -6.62
N VAL A 156 0.49 -21.76 -7.07
CA VAL A 156 0.09 -20.63 -6.22
C VAL A 156 -1.30 -20.90 -5.63
N VAL A 157 -2.26 -21.32 -6.44
CA VAL A 157 -3.62 -21.63 -6.00
C VAL A 157 -3.65 -22.80 -5.02
N ALA A 158 -2.84 -23.83 -5.25
CA ALA A 158 -2.71 -24.97 -4.31
C ALA A 158 -2.12 -24.55 -2.95
N LYS A 159 -1.26 -23.53 -2.92
CA LYS A 159 -0.75 -22.93 -1.68
C LYS A 159 -1.83 -22.12 -0.98
N LEU A 160 -2.52 -21.25 -1.73
CA LEU A 160 -3.65 -20.46 -1.20
C LEU A 160 -4.75 -21.34 -0.62
N ALA A 161 -5.03 -22.48 -1.23
CA ALA A 161 -6.03 -23.43 -0.73
C ALA A 161 -5.72 -23.98 0.68
N ARG A 162 -4.47 -23.83 1.16
CA ARG A 162 -4.04 -24.23 2.51
C ARG A 162 -3.87 -23.05 3.47
N ALA A 163 -4.05 -21.82 2.98
CA ALA A 163 -3.99 -20.63 3.80
C ALA A 163 -5.22 -20.51 4.72
N ASP A 164 -5.06 -19.85 5.85
CA ASP A 164 -6.14 -19.64 6.84
C ASP A 164 -7.30 -18.78 6.29
N TYR A 165 -7.04 -17.97 5.27
CA TYR A 165 -8.03 -17.13 4.56
C TYR A 165 -8.63 -17.80 3.30
N ALA A 166 -8.34 -19.08 3.02
CA ALA A 166 -8.90 -19.79 1.84
C ALA A 166 -10.43 -19.79 1.80
N ALA A 167 -11.07 -19.95 2.96
CA ALA A 167 -12.52 -19.89 3.08
C ALA A 167 -13.09 -18.48 2.78
N GLU A 168 -12.35 -17.42 3.09
CA GLU A 168 -12.74 -16.05 2.73
C GLU A 168 -12.65 -15.83 1.22
N PHE A 169 -11.59 -16.35 0.60
CA PHE A 169 -11.41 -16.32 -0.85
C PHE A 169 -12.57 -17.03 -1.58
N GLN A 170 -12.95 -18.24 -1.11
CA GLN A 170 -14.09 -18.97 -1.66
C GLN A 170 -15.43 -18.24 -1.46
N ARG A 171 -15.64 -17.58 -0.32
CA ARG A 171 -16.86 -16.79 -0.11
C ARG A 171 -16.98 -15.62 -1.08
N LEU A 172 -15.84 -15.01 -1.45
CA LEU A 172 -15.86 -13.84 -2.33
C LEU A 172 -16.00 -14.21 -3.81
N TYR A 173 -15.33 -15.29 -4.24
CA TYR A 173 -15.20 -15.63 -5.67
C TYR A 173 -15.92 -16.90 -6.10
N GLY A 174 -16.54 -17.62 -5.16
CA GLY A 174 -17.29 -18.86 -5.42
C GLY A 174 -16.64 -20.08 -4.75
N LEU A 175 -17.47 -21.00 -4.26
CA LEU A 175 -17.00 -22.17 -3.51
C LEU A 175 -16.11 -23.11 -4.33
N ASP A 176 -16.25 -23.10 -5.64
CA ASP A 176 -15.49 -23.92 -6.59
C ASP A 176 -14.27 -23.21 -7.20
N ILE A 177 -14.01 -21.95 -6.80
CA ILE A 177 -12.95 -21.13 -7.40
C ILE A 177 -11.57 -21.81 -7.32
N LEU A 178 -11.26 -22.49 -6.21
CA LEU A 178 -9.97 -23.16 -6.02
C LEU A 178 -9.81 -24.41 -6.93
N GLN A 179 -10.87 -24.84 -7.61
CA GLN A 179 -10.83 -25.92 -8.61
C GLN A 179 -10.59 -25.37 -10.03
N LYS A 180 -10.50 -24.05 -10.17
CA LYS A 180 -10.28 -23.31 -11.42
C LYS A 180 -9.00 -22.49 -11.33
N PRO A 181 -7.82 -23.10 -11.42
CA PRO A 181 -6.57 -22.44 -11.07
C PRO A 181 -6.27 -21.17 -11.85
N ASP A 182 -6.60 -21.11 -13.14
CA ASP A 182 -6.36 -19.91 -13.94
C ASP A 182 -7.27 -18.76 -13.50
N GLU A 183 -8.55 -19.02 -13.28
CA GLU A 183 -9.48 -18.02 -12.75
C GLU A 183 -9.10 -17.58 -11.34
N ALA A 184 -8.76 -18.52 -10.47
CA ALA A 184 -8.31 -18.22 -9.11
C ALA A 184 -7.04 -17.35 -9.09
N PHE A 185 -6.08 -17.63 -9.98
CA PHE A 185 -4.87 -16.84 -10.10
C PHE A 185 -5.14 -15.40 -10.55
N GLU A 186 -6.08 -15.19 -11.47
CA GLU A 186 -6.55 -13.85 -11.83
C GLU A 186 -7.18 -13.13 -10.63
N ARG A 187 -7.99 -13.83 -9.81
CA ARG A 187 -8.58 -13.25 -8.58
C ARG A 187 -7.53 -12.89 -7.53
N ILE A 188 -6.48 -13.71 -7.38
CA ILE A 188 -5.32 -13.38 -6.53
C ILE A 188 -4.69 -12.06 -6.98
N ALA A 189 -4.40 -11.94 -8.28
CA ALA A 189 -3.80 -10.75 -8.85
C ALA A 189 -4.70 -9.50 -8.68
N GLN A 190 -6.02 -9.64 -8.86
CA GLN A 190 -6.99 -8.57 -8.64
C GLN A 190 -7.04 -8.13 -7.17
N ALA A 191 -7.05 -9.07 -6.23
CA ALA A 191 -7.04 -8.76 -4.81
C ALA A 191 -5.77 -8.00 -4.38
N LEU A 192 -4.59 -8.42 -4.87
CA LEU A 192 -3.33 -7.71 -4.64
C LEU A 192 -3.35 -6.30 -5.23
N ALA A 193 -3.89 -6.13 -6.43
CA ALA A 193 -4.07 -4.83 -7.06
C ALA A 193 -5.05 -3.95 -6.29
N ARG A 194 -6.12 -4.54 -5.76
CA ARG A 194 -7.15 -3.84 -4.98
C ARG A 194 -6.59 -3.31 -3.67
N TYR A 195 -5.79 -4.12 -2.97
CA TYR A 195 -5.08 -3.71 -1.77
C TYR A 195 -4.18 -2.49 -2.03
N GLN A 196 -3.36 -2.53 -3.07
CA GLN A 196 -2.48 -1.40 -3.44
C GLN A 196 -3.26 -0.12 -3.82
N LYS A 197 -4.51 -0.24 -4.28
CA LYS A 197 -5.35 0.91 -4.63
C LYS A 197 -6.06 1.51 -3.42
N GLU A 198 -6.46 0.68 -2.47
CA GLU A 198 -7.33 1.10 -1.36
C GLU A 198 -6.57 1.45 -0.08
N ASP A 199 -5.43 0.79 0.19
CA ASP A 199 -4.68 1.08 1.40
C ASP A 199 -3.95 2.44 1.27
N PRO A 200 -4.26 3.41 2.17
CA PRO A 200 -3.64 4.74 2.15
C PRO A 200 -2.11 4.72 2.26
N ALA A 201 -1.51 3.65 2.78
CA ALA A 201 -0.07 3.50 2.88
C ALA A 201 0.63 3.47 1.51
N PHE A 202 -0.09 3.13 0.44
CA PHE A 202 0.43 3.20 -0.93
C PHE A 202 0.31 4.60 -1.56
N GLN A 203 -0.45 5.51 -0.97
CA GLN A 203 -0.66 6.87 -1.47
C GLN A 203 -0.67 7.90 -0.33
N PRO A 204 0.40 7.97 0.50
CA PRO A 204 0.34 8.73 1.76
C PRO A 204 0.34 10.25 1.58
N PHE A 205 0.87 10.81 0.49
CA PHE A 205 1.02 12.26 0.26
C PHE A 205 1.44 13.00 1.55
N SER A 206 2.45 12.48 2.24
CA SER A 206 2.88 12.90 3.58
C SER A 206 4.20 13.66 3.63
N SER A 207 4.76 14.02 2.47
CA SER A 207 5.99 14.79 2.40
C SER A 207 5.79 16.22 2.90
N LYS A 208 6.90 16.89 3.28
CA LYS A 208 6.86 18.32 3.57
C LYS A 208 6.32 19.12 2.37
N TYR A 209 6.65 18.71 1.14
CA TYR A 209 6.16 19.38 -0.05
C TYR A 209 4.64 19.23 -0.20
N ASP A 210 4.09 18.05 0.09
CA ASP A 210 2.64 17.84 0.14
C ASP A 210 1.96 18.77 1.17
N ALA A 211 2.58 18.94 2.34
CA ALA A 211 2.08 19.85 3.37
C ALA A 211 2.14 21.33 2.89
N VAL A 212 3.19 21.71 2.14
CA VAL A 212 3.28 23.04 1.50
C VAL A 212 2.16 23.24 0.48
N LEU A 213 1.92 22.26 -0.38
CA LEU A 213 0.84 22.33 -1.37
C LEU A 213 -0.56 22.40 -0.73
N ARG A 214 -0.71 21.87 0.50
CA ARG A 214 -1.91 22.03 1.33
C ARG A 214 -1.93 23.31 2.17
N ARG A 215 -0.89 24.15 2.10
CA ARG A 215 -0.70 25.37 2.93
C ARG A 215 -0.59 25.07 4.44
N GLN A 216 -0.08 23.89 4.79
CA GLN A 216 0.14 23.44 6.17
C GLN A 216 1.61 23.55 6.62
N ALA A 217 2.50 23.85 5.69
CA ALA A 217 3.93 24.08 5.95
C ALA A 217 4.47 25.13 4.99
N SER A 218 5.72 25.59 5.25
CA SER A 218 6.47 26.47 4.35
C SER A 218 7.83 25.86 4.03
N LEU A 219 8.34 26.13 2.83
CA LEU A 219 9.71 25.82 2.47
C LEU A 219 10.66 26.77 3.18
N THR A 220 11.86 26.30 3.48
CA THR A 220 12.97 27.16 3.87
C THR A 220 13.49 27.94 2.64
N PRO A 221 14.23 29.05 2.84
CA PRO A 221 14.82 29.77 1.69
C PRO A 221 15.74 28.91 0.82
N GLN A 222 16.36 27.88 1.38
CA GLN A 222 17.17 26.93 0.60
C GLN A 222 16.32 25.99 -0.24
N GLU A 223 15.24 25.47 0.30
CA GLU A 223 14.27 24.60 -0.41
C GLU A 223 13.54 25.39 -1.51
N GLU A 224 13.17 26.66 -1.25
CA GLU A 224 12.59 27.54 -2.27
C GLU A 224 13.53 27.74 -3.46
N ARG A 225 14.81 28.01 -3.19
CA ARG A 225 15.82 28.10 -4.26
C ARG A 225 15.99 26.77 -5.00
N GLY A 226 15.95 25.65 -4.27
CA GLY A 226 15.99 24.30 -4.86
C GLY A 226 14.80 24.05 -5.81
N LEU A 227 13.59 24.38 -5.36
CA LEU A 227 12.37 24.25 -6.18
C LEU A 227 12.41 25.17 -7.41
N ALA A 228 12.91 26.41 -7.25
CA ALA A 228 13.08 27.32 -8.38
C ALA A 228 14.05 26.74 -9.43
N LEU A 229 15.20 26.18 -8.99
CA LEU A 229 16.15 25.54 -9.90
C LEU A 229 15.60 24.27 -10.55
N PHE A 230 14.80 23.50 -9.82
CA PHE A 230 14.12 22.30 -10.34
C PHE A 230 13.16 22.61 -11.49
N LYS A 231 12.48 23.76 -11.42
CA LYS A 231 11.51 24.23 -12.41
C LYS A 231 12.10 25.10 -13.53
N ASP A 232 13.31 25.63 -13.34
CA ASP A 232 13.92 26.57 -14.30
C ASP A 232 14.36 25.83 -15.56
N GLU A 233 13.66 26.06 -16.65
CA GLU A 233 13.89 25.46 -17.99
C GLU A 233 15.32 25.70 -18.52
N LYS A 234 15.99 26.78 -18.06
CA LYS A 234 17.35 27.12 -18.48
C LYS A 234 18.45 26.58 -17.56
N LYS A 235 18.06 25.87 -16.47
CA LYS A 235 18.99 25.33 -15.47
C LYS A 235 18.73 23.84 -15.22
N GLY A 236 17.98 23.51 -14.17
CA GLY A 236 17.70 22.12 -13.81
C GLY A 236 16.78 21.43 -14.79
N ASN A 237 15.72 22.12 -15.20
CA ASN A 237 14.64 21.65 -16.07
C ASN A 237 14.07 20.26 -15.66
N CYS A 238 14.19 19.92 -14.38
CA CYS A 238 13.76 18.61 -13.90
C CYS A 238 12.23 18.45 -13.99
N ALA A 239 11.50 19.59 -13.85
CA ALA A 239 10.03 19.60 -13.90
C ALA A 239 9.46 19.28 -15.30
N ALA A 240 10.28 19.25 -16.35
CA ALA A 240 9.86 18.84 -17.69
C ALA A 240 9.40 17.37 -17.71
N CYS A 241 10.10 16.46 -16.99
CA CYS A 241 9.75 15.06 -16.86
C CYS A 241 9.19 14.73 -15.46
N HIS A 242 9.47 15.58 -14.45
CA HIS A 242 9.05 15.43 -13.07
C HIS A 242 8.11 16.56 -12.63
N PRO A 243 6.87 16.63 -13.13
CA PRO A 243 5.93 17.71 -12.82
C PRO A 243 5.78 17.89 -11.30
N ALA A 244 5.97 19.14 -10.82
CA ALA A 244 5.96 19.47 -9.40
C ALA A 244 4.74 20.29 -8.97
N ASP A 245 3.92 20.74 -9.90
CA ASP A 245 2.72 21.51 -9.61
C ASP A 245 1.49 20.61 -9.49
N LYS A 246 0.49 21.07 -8.74
CA LYS A 246 -0.81 20.40 -8.72
C LYS A 246 -1.41 20.34 -10.11
N ALA A 247 -2.04 19.21 -10.42
CA ALA A 247 -2.82 19.10 -11.65
C ALA A 247 -4.06 20.03 -11.62
N ALA A 248 -4.69 20.22 -12.79
CA ALA A 248 -5.85 21.10 -12.93
C ALA A 248 -7.05 20.68 -12.04
N ASP A 249 -7.18 19.41 -11.74
CA ASP A 249 -8.18 18.86 -10.82
C ASP A 249 -7.82 19.03 -9.34
N GLY A 250 -6.66 19.63 -9.03
CA GLY A 250 -6.14 19.84 -7.66
C GLY A 250 -5.39 18.66 -7.08
N SER A 251 -5.21 17.56 -7.81
CA SER A 251 -4.44 16.40 -7.34
C SER A 251 -2.97 16.76 -7.11
N HIS A 252 -2.33 16.05 -6.18
CA HIS A 252 -0.93 16.26 -5.86
C HIS A 252 -0.03 15.72 -6.98
N PRO A 253 1.12 16.38 -7.26
CA PRO A 253 2.07 15.90 -8.24
C PRO A 253 2.70 14.58 -7.80
N LEU A 254 2.92 13.68 -8.75
CA LEU A 254 3.60 12.41 -8.54
C LEU A 254 5.08 12.48 -8.92
N PHE A 255 5.56 13.61 -9.41
CA PHE A 255 6.92 13.81 -9.91
C PHE A 255 7.28 12.85 -11.05
N THR A 256 6.31 12.49 -11.86
CA THR A 256 6.47 11.70 -13.09
C THR A 256 5.41 12.11 -14.09
N ASP A 257 5.78 12.13 -15.35
CA ASP A 257 4.88 12.24 -16.50
C ASP A 257 4.57 10.86 -17.11
N PHE A 258 5.13 9.79 -16.47
CA PHE A 258 5.02 8.40 -16.92
C PHE A 258 5.69 8.09 -18.26
N THR A 259 6.51 8.97 -18.79
CA THR A 259 7.25 8.73 -20.04
C THR A 259 8.52 7.90 -19.80
N TYR A 260 9.05 7.33 -20.88
CA TYR A 260 10.32 6.62 -20.90
C TYR A 260 11.30 7.33 -21.79
N ASP A 261 12.44 7.71 -21.22
CA ASP A 261 13.54 8.35 -21.92
C ASP A 261 14.84 7.55 -21.85
N ASN A 262 15.64 7.64 -22.90
CA ASN A 262 16.99 7.08 -22.88
C ASN A 262 17.96 8.08 -22.24
N LEU A 263 18.18 7.94 -20.95
CA LEU A 263 19.09 8.77 -20.18
C LEU A 263 20.58 8.37 -20.31
N GLY A 264 20.91 7.44 -21.20
CA GLY A 264 22.28 6.95 -21.38
C GLY A 264 22.82 6.13 -20.21
N VAL A 265 21.94 5.59 -19.36
CA VAL A 265 22.36 4.72 -18.25
C VAL A 265 23.00 3.45 -18.83
N PRO A 266 24.22 3.08 -18.41
CA PRO A 266 24.87 1.89 -18.93
C PRO A 266 24.07 0.62 -18.55
N ARG A 267 24.16 -0.39 -19.44
CA ARG A 267 23.57 -1.70 -19.16
C ARG A 267 24.21 -2.31 -17.91
N ASN A 268 23.38 -2.88 -17.03
CA ASN A 268 23.90 -3.72 -15.94
C ASN A 268 24.64 -4.92 -16.54
N PRO A 269 25.92 -5.14 -16.22
CA PRO A 269 26.70 -6.26 -16.76
C PRO A 269 26.31 -7.61 -16.13
N ASP A 270 25.67 -7.63 -14.95
CA ASP A 270 25.35 -8.82 -14.15
C ASP A 270 24.04 -9.49 -14.57
#